data_8339d3c0a2945bf013e8ba3cd9e50d58
#
_entry.id   8339d3c0a2945bf013e8ba3cd9e50d58
#
_cell.length_a   1.000
_cell.length_b   1.000
_cell.length_c   1.000
_cell.angle_alpha   90.00
_cell.angle_beta   90.00
_cell.angle_gamma   90.00
#
_symmetry.space_group_name_H-M   'P 1'
#
loop_
_entity.id
_entity.type
_entity.pdbx_description
1 polymer ?
#
loop_
_entity_poly.entity_id
_entity_poly.type
_entity_poly.pdbx_seq_one_letter_code
_entity_poly.pdbx_strand_id
1 'polypeptide(L)'
;MTRIWTLAWFLIGDLFHSLPALVPLAAALAFGLIAFEYGMDQAQFITVAGLGIGVIGWLTTLLLAGRADRAWSCLLVARLRRRTELLAALFVSGLGLTGGLAALITVPNLLAGRLTLELPAAGWIVPTWLVLWSLAAALALALSGLVSQGDSHLLGYGLLTALLVANDQKLFLAEHRLGGVIRVLNLLLWPVSRLLAQASAGRHDRLYFLALALTGGYAMALFALAARLFDHKDLFWPE
;
A
#
# COMPACT_ATOMS: atom_id res chain seq x y z
N MET A 1 -7.57 20.08 -9.83
CA MET A 1 -7.01 18.75 -10.21
C MET A 1 -5.60 18.83 -10.79
N THR A 2 -5.29 19.76 -11.66
CA THR A 2 -3.93 19.95 -12.25
C THR A 2 -2.81 20.08 -11.22
N ARG A 3 -3.03 20.80 -10.10
CA ARG A 3 -1.99 21.02 -9.06
C ARG A 3 -1.55 19.75 -8.35
N ILE A 4 -2.50 18.87 -7.96
CA ILE A 4 -2.19 17.60 -7.30
C ILE A 4 -1.35 16.72 -8.23
N TRP A 5 -1.70 16.66 -9.51
CA TRP A 5 -0.95 15.92 -10.53
C TRP A 5 0.46 16.44 -10.72
N THR A 6 0.60 17.78 -10.87
CA THR A 6 1.92 18.40 -11.01
C THR A 6 2.81 18.13 -9.79
N LEU A 7 2.21 18.24 -8.58
CA LEU A 7 2.91 17.96 -7.34
C LEU A 7 3.28 16.47 -7.22
N ALA A 8 2.39 15.56 -7.62
CA ALA A 8 2.66 14.13 -7.64
C ALA A 8 3.84 13.78 -8.56
N TRP A 9 3.87 14.33 -9.79
CA TRP A 9 5.00 14.15 -10.70
C TRP A 9 6.31 14.70 -10.15
N PHE A 10 6.26 15.86 -9.50
CA PHE A 10 7.43 16.45 -8.85
C PHE A 10 7.97 15.53 -7.73
N LEU A 11 7.09 15.00 -6.86
CA LEU A 11 7.46 14.09 -5.78
C LEU A 11 8.06 12.78 -6.30
N ILE A 12 7.50 12.22 -7.38
CA ILE A 12 8.03 11.05 -8.06
C ILE A 12 9.43 11.36 -8.61
N GLY A 13 9.60 12.48 -9.33
CA GLY A 13 10.88 12.89 -9.87
C GLY A 13 11.94 13.09 -8.80
N ASP A 14 11.59 13.77 -7.69
CA ASP A 14 12.48 13.96 -6.55
C ASP A 14 12.92 12.63 -5.91
N LEU A 15 11.99 11.67 -5.79
CA LEU A 15 12.33 10.35 -5.27
C LEU A 15 13.35 9.65 -6.18
N PHE A 16 13.15 9.63 -7.49
CA PHE A 16 14.04 8.96 -8.44
C PHE A 16 15.46 9.54 -8.46
N HIS A 17 15.63 10.81 -8.14
CA HIS A 17 16.95 11.43 -8.01
C HIS A 17 17.60 11.20 -6.64
N SER A 18 17.06 10.31 -5.82
CA SER A 18 17.52 10.05 -4.45
C SER A 18 17.94 8.60 -4.23
N LEU A 19 18.97 8.38 -3.41
CA LEU A 19 19.40 7.05 -3.00
C LEU A 19 18.28 6.17 -2.39
N PRO A 20 17.34 6.69 -1.57
CA PRO A 20 16.24 5.90 -1.04
C PRO A 20 15.34 5.25 -2.09
N ALA A 21 15.29 5.77 -3.34
CA ALA A 21 14.54 5.14 -4.42
C ALA A 21 15.06 3.74 -4.80
N LEU A 22 16.33 3.46 -4.51
CA LEU A 22 16.92 2.15 -4.76
C LEU A 22 16.27 1.04 -3.91
N VAL A 23 15.75 1.36 -2.72
CA VAL A 23 15.15 0.37 -1.82
C VAL A 23 13.91 -0.29 -2.41
N PRO A 24 12.85 0.46 -2.79
CA PRO A 24 11.67 -0.15 -3.40
C PRO A 24 11.98 -0.78 -4.77
N LEU A 25 12.91 -0.21 -5.54
CA LEU A 25 13.32 -0.77 -6.81
C LEU A 25 14.04 -2.12 -6.62
N ALA A 26 15.01 -2.19 -5.70
CA ALA A 26 15.70 -3.43 -5.38
C ALA A 26 14.76 -4.50 -4.83
N ALA A 27 13.83 -4.11 -3.95
CA ALA A 27 12.80 -5.01 -3.42
C ALA A 27 11.88 -5.54 -4.55
N ALA A 28 11.46 -4.68 -5.46
CA ALA A 28 10.63 -5.07 -6.60
C ALA A 28 11.38 -6.01 -7.57
N LEU A 29 12.65 -5.71 -7.85
CA LEU A 29 13.49 -6.57 -8.68
C LEU A 29 13.74 -7.93 -8.03
N ALA A 30 14.07 -7.96 -6.74
CA ALA A 30 14.25 -9.21 -6.00
C ALA A 30 12.97 -10.06 -6.00
N PHE A 31 11.82 -9.43 -5.72
CA PHE A 31 10.53 -10.09 -5.76
C PHE A 31 10.18 -10.58 -7.18
N GLY A 32 10.45 -9.75 -8.20
CA GLY A 32 10.24 -10.10 -9.61
C GLY A 32 11.10 -11.27 -10.07
N LEU A 33 12.37 -11.34 -9.63
CA LEU A 33 13.28 -12.46 -9.92
C LEU A 33 12.80 -13.77 -9.27
N ILE A 34 12.36 -13.70 -8.01
CA ILE A 34 11.79 -14.88 -7.32
C ILE A 34 10.54 -15.35 -8.06
N ALA A 35 9.64 -14.44 -8.41
CA ALA A 35 8.43 -14.77 -9.17
C ALA A 35 8.76 -15.39 -10.55
N PHE A 36 9.82 -14.91 -11.21
CA PHE A 36 10.28 -15.40 -12.50
C PHE A 36 10.87 -16.81 -12.39
N GLU A 37 11.68 -17.07 -11.36
CA GLU A 37 12.37 -18.36 -11.18
C GLU A 37 11.38 -19.47 -10.86
N TYR A 38 10.47 -19.25 -9.93
CA TYR A 38 9.53 -20.28 -9.48
C TYR A 38 8.29 -20.41 -10.38
N GLY A 39 7.99 -19.40 -11.19
CA GLY A 39 6.71 -19.27 -11.88
C GLY A 39 5.56 -19.05 -10.87
N MET A 40 4.44 -18.57 -11.34
CA MET A 40 3.25 -18.40 -10.50
C MET A 40 2.02 -18.77 -11.31
N ASP A 41 1.13 -19.55 -10.69
CA ASP A 41 -0.22 -19.66 -11.19
C ASP A 41 -1.01 -18.37 -10.95
N GLN A 42 -2.16 -18.23 -11.60
CA GLN A 42 -2.98 -17.02 -11.50
C GLN A 42 -3.42 -16.73 -10.06
N ALA A 43 -3.79 -17.74 -9.29
CA ALA A 43 -4.27 -17.56 -7.92
C ALA A 43 -3.14 -17.10 -6.99
N GLN A 44 -1.95 -17.71 -7.11
CA GLN A 44 -0.74 -17.29 -6.40
C GLN A 44 -0.33 -15.88 -6.79
N PHE A 45 -0.38 -15.55 -8.09
CA PHE A 45 -0.03 -14.21 -8.56
C PHE A 45 -0.98 -13.14 -7.98
N ILE A 46 -2.28 -13.38 -7.96
CA ILE A 46 -3.24 -12.43 -7.39
C ILE A 46 -2.96 -12.17 -5.91
N THR A 47 -2.70 -13.24 -5.15
CA THR A 47 -2.52 -13.15 -3.69
C THR A 47 -1.11 -12.70 -3.32
N VAL A 48 -0.08 -13.41 -3.77
CA VAL A 48 1.31 -13.18 -3.36
C VAL A 48 1.85 -11.90 -3.98
N ALA A 49 1.65 -11.70 -5.30
CA ALA A 49 2.09 -10.47 -5.94
C ALA A 49 1.27 -9.26 -5.48
N GLY A 50 -0.04 -9.39 -5.32
CA GLY A 50 -0.89 -8.30 -4.82
C GLY A 50 -0.46 -7.82 -3.43
N LEU A 51 -0.18 -8.74 -2.51
CA LEU A 51 0.31 -8.41 -1.17
C LEU A 51 1.77 -7.93 -1.19
N GLY A 52 2.66 -8.63 -1.88
CA GLY A 52 4.08 -8.27 -1.96
C GLY A 52 4.30 -6.88 -2.56
N ILE A 53 3.64 -6.58 -3.67
CA ILE A 53 3.66 -5.25 -4.29
C ILE A 53 2.99 -4.22 -3.37
N GLY A 54 1.93 -4.59 -2.67
CA GLY A 54 1.28 -3.75 -1.66
C GLY A 54 2.23 -3.33 -0.53
N VAL A 55 3.07 -4.27 -0.04
CA VAL A 55 4.11 -3.98 0.97
C VAL A 55 5.18 -3.04 0.41
N ILE A 56 5.65 -3.29 -0.81
CA ILE A 56 6.62 -2.40 -1.48
C ILE A 56 6.02 -1.01 -1.69
N GLY A 57 4.75 -0.92 -2.08
CA GLY A 57 4.01 0.33 -2.23
C GLY A 57 3.84 1.09 -0.92
N TRP A 58 3.56 0.37 0.18
CA TRP A 58 3.51 0.93 1.51
C TRP A 58 4.86 1.54 1.93
N LEU A 59 5.96 0.80 1.76
CA LEU A 59 7.32 1.31 2.01
C LEU A 59 7.64 2.54 1.13
N THR A 60 7.29 2.49 -0.15
CA THR A 60 7.50 3.59 -1.08
C THR A 60 6.75 4.85 -0.65
N THR A 61 5.50 4.68 -0.20
CA THR A 61 4.68 5.80 0.29
C THR A 61 5.23 6.38 1.59
N LEU A 62 5.76 5.54 2.50
CA LEU A 62 6.45 6.00 3.72
C LEU A 62 7.72 6.79 3.39
N LEU A 63 8.52 6.32 2.43
CA LEU A 63 9.72 7.02 1.99
C LEU A 63 9.39 8.38 1.39
N LEU A 64 8.33 8.47 0.57
CA LEU A 64 7.84 9.73 0.02
C LEU A 64 7.38 10.68 1.14
N ALA A 65 6.61 10.18 2.10
CA ALA A 65 6.13 10.96 3.23
C ALA A 65 7.28 11.46 4.12
N GLY A 66 8.26 10.60 4.41
CA GLY A 66 9.44 10.98 5.19
C GLY A 66 10.34 12.01 4.49
N ARG A 67 10.36 12.05 3.17
CA ARG A 67 11.04 13.12 2.42
C ARG A 67 10.26 14.42 2.47
N ALA A 68 8.94 14.35 2.35
CA ALA A 68 8.08 15.52 2.43
C ALA A 68 8.07 16.17 3.83
N ASP A 69 8.50 15.46 4.87
CA ASP A 69 8.61 15.97 6.25
C ASP A 69 9.89 16.80 6.50
N ARG A 70 10.82 16.83 5.56
CA ARG A 70 12.07 17.59 5.72
C ARG A 70 11.85 19.10 5.49
N ALA A 71 12.76 19.92 6.07
CA ALA A 71 12.63 21.38 6.21
C ALA A 71 12.24 22.17 4.94
N TRP A 72 12.55 21.69 3.73
CA TRP A 72 12.16 22.37 2.50
C TRP A 72 10.68 22.17 2.11
N SER A 73 10.00 21.18 2.68
CA SER A 73 8.55 20.98 2.47
C SER A 73 7.72 22.10 3.07
N CYS A 74 8.23 22.82 4.08
CA CYS A 74 7.56 24.00 4.62
C CYS A 74 7.32 25.07 3.55
N LEU A 75 8.26 25.24 2.60
CA LEU A 75 8.12 26.18 1.48
C LEU A 75 7.06 25.71 0.47
N LEU A 76 6.95 24.40 0.25
CA LEU A 76 5.91 23.82 -0.59
C LEU A 76 4.53 23.96 0.06
N VAL A 77 4.42 23.64 1.36
CA VAL A 77 3.16 23.77 2.11
C VAL A 77 2.67 25.21 2.17
N ALA A 78 3.58 26.18 2.30
CA ALA A 78 3.24 27.61 2.30
C ALA A 78 2.64 28.09 0.93
N ARG A 79 2.96 27.41 -0.17
CA ARG A 79 2.43 27.71 -1.50
C ARG A 79 1.16 26.93 -1.86
N LEU A 80 0.78 25.94 -1.07
CA LEU A 80 -0.44 25.16 -1.27
C LEU A 80 -1.65 25.90 -0.71
N ARG A 81 -2.75 25.80 -1.43
CA ARG A 81 -4.03 26.39 -0.98
C ARG A 81 -4.61 25.65 0.23
N ARG A 82 -4.38 24.33 0.27
CA ARG A 82 -4.81 23.45 1.37
C ARG A 82 -3.71 22.43 1.65
N ARG A 83 -3.43 22.16 2.91
CA ARG A 83 -2.44 21.15 3.34
C ARG A 83 -2.80 19.75 2.85
N THR A 84 -4.08 19.43 2.75
CA THR A 84 -4.59 18.16 2.23
C THR A 84 -4.21 17.90 0.76
N GLU A 85 -3.87 18.94 -0.04
CA GLU A 85 -3.37 18.77 -1.40
C GLU A 85 -2.03 18.02 -1.42
N LEU A 86 -1.16 18.23 -0.42
CA LEU A 86 0.10 17.49 -0.29
C LEU A 86 -0.15 16.01 0.01
N LEU A 87 -1.04 15.70 0.97
CA LEU A 87 -1.38 14.30 1.26
C LEU A 87 -2.01 13.60 0.06
N ALA A 88 -2.89 14.29 -0.67
CA ALA A 88 -3.49 13.75 -1.89
C ALA A 88 -2.42 13.50 -2.98
N ALA A 89 -1.45 14.40 -3.12
CA ALA A 89 -0.34 14.20 -4.06
C ALA A 89 0.55 13.02 -3.65
N LEU A 90 0.88 12.89 -2.36
CA LEU A 90 1.64 11.74 -1.83
C LEU A 90 0.90 10.41 -2.05
N PHE A 91 -0.41 10.40 -1.80
CA PHE A 91 -1.25 9.24 -2.04
C PHE A 91 -1.24 8.82 -3.51
N VAL A 92 -1.46 9.77 -4.42
CA VAL A 92 -1.44 9.52 -5.86
C VAL A 92 -0.06 9.11 -6.35
N SER A 93 1.01 9.73 -5.82
CA SER A 93 2.40 9.35 -6.14
C SER A 93 2.72 7.93 -5.67
N GLY A 94 2.32 7.59 -4.45
CA GLY A 94 2.48 6.24 -3.89
C GLY A 94 1.79 5.18 -4.73
N LEU A 95 0.52 5.41 -5.12
CA LEU A 95 -0.21 4.52 -6.02
C LEU A 95 0.42 4.42 -7.41
N GLY A 96 0.84 5.55 -7.99
CA GLY A 96 1.47 5.57 -9.29
C GLY A 96 2.79 4.79 -9.32
N LEU A 97 3.63 4.96 -8.30
CA LEU A 97 4.87 4.20 -8.15
C LEU A 97 4.60 2.71 -7.91
N THR A 98 3.63 2.38 -7.06
CA THR A 98 3.24 0.99 -6.82
C THR A 98 2.76 0.32 -8.11
N GLY A 99 1.96 1.02 -8.92
CA GLY A 99 1.53 0.56 -10.23
C GLY A 99 2.69 0.39 -11.22
N GLY A 100 3.65 1.30 -11.22
CA GLY A 100 4.87 1.20 -12.03
C GLY A 100 5.73 -0.01 -11.64
N LEU A 101 5.92 -0.25 -10.34
CA LEU A 101 6.64 -1.42 -9.82
C LEU A 101 5.89 -2.72 -10.12
N ALA A 102 4.56 -2.71 -10.03
CA ALA A 102 3.73 -3.84 -10.45
C ALA A 102 3.90 -4.18 -11.93
N ALA A 103 3.91 -3.17 -12.78
CA ALA A 103 4.14 -3.36 -14.22
C ALA A 103 5.55 -3.91 -14.48
N LEU A 104 6.57 -3.41 -13.77
CA LEU A 104 7.95 -3.89 -13.86
C LEU A 104 8.08 -5.38 -13.52
N ILE A 105 7.30 -5.88 -12.58
CA ILE A 105 7.27 -7.29 -12.19
C ILE A 105 6.41 -8.11 -13.18
N THR A 106 5.21 -7.62 -13.49
CA THR A 106 4.20 -8.38 -14.23
C THR A 106 4.56 -8.55 -15.72
N VAL A 107 5.01 -7.45 -16.36
CA VAL A 107 5.22 -7.45 -17.82
C VAL A 107 6.30 -8.44 -18.24
N PRO A 108 7.51 -8.50 -17.63
CA PRO A 108 8.51 -9.51 -18.00
C PRO A 108 8.03 -10.95 -17.79
N ASN A 109 7.31 -11.20 -16.69
CA ASN A 109 6.79 -12.54 -16.39
C ASN A 109 5.72 -13.00 -17.41
N LEU A 110 4.88 -12.09 -17.88
CA LEU A 110 3.92 -12.35 -18.94
C LEU A 110 4.61 -12.62 -20.28
N LEU A 111 5.58 -11.76 -20.66
CA LEU A 111 6.30 -11.90 -21.93
C LEU A 111 7.13 -13.17 -21.99
N ALA A 112 7.67 -13.60 -20.86
CA ALA A 112 8.45 -14.84 -20.75
C ALA A 112 7.56 -16.10 -20.64
N GLY A 113 6.23 -15.99 -20.64
CA GLY A 113 5.31 -17.11 -20.47
C GLY A 113 5.36 -17.77 -19.08
N ARG A 114 5.98 -17.11 -18.09
CA ARG A 114 6.06 -17.61 -16.71
C ARG A 114 4.78 -17.37 -15.91
N LEU A 115 3.92 -16.48 -16.41
CA LEU A 115 2.64 -16.16 -15.86
C LEU A 115 1.57 -16.35 -16.93
N THR A 116 0.62 -17.22 -16.64
CA THR A 116 -0.55 -17.42 -17.51
C THR A 116 -1.74 -16.71 -16.88
N LEU A 117 -2.21 -15.65 -17.53
CA LEU A 117 -3.40 -14.92 -17.09
C LEU A 117 -4.55 -15.17 -18.07
N GLU A 118 -5.67 -15.61 -17.56
CA GLU A 118 -6.90 -15.65 -18.34
C GLU A 118 -7.47 -14.23 -18.44
N LEU A 119 -7.78 -13.80 -19.68
CA LEU A 119 -8.29 -12.44 -19.96
C LEU A 119 -9.47 -12.00 -19.09
N PRO A 120 -10.49 -12.84 -18.83
CA PRO A 120 -11.59 -12.45 -17.95
C PRO A 120 -11.13 -12.17 -16.51
N ALA A 121 -10.18 -12.95 -16.00
CA ALA A 121 -9.65 -12.77 -14.66
C ALA A 121 -8.73 -11.56 -14.53
N ALA A 122 -7.95 -11.25 -15.58
CA ALA A 122 -7.05 -10.10 -15.62
C ALA A 122 -7.81 -8.77 -15.36
N GLY A 123 -9.05 -8.65 -15.86
CA GLY A 123 -9.89 -7.47 -15.63
C GLY A 123 -10.23 -7.23 -14.15
N TRP A 124 -10.26 -8.29 -13.33
CA TRP A 124 -10.58 -8.19 -11.90
C TRP A 124 -9.36 -8.03 -11.00
N ILE A 125 -8.16 -8.33 -11.51
CA ILE A 125 -6.90 -8.11 -10.78
C ILE A 125 -6.73 -6.62 -10.50
N VAL A 126 -6.95 -5.78 -11.49
CA VAL A 126 -6.76 -4.32 -11.38
C VAL A 126 -7.57 -3.69 -10.25
N PRO A 127 -8.91 -3.84 -10.16
CA PRO A 127 -9.67 -3.26 -9.07
C PRO A 127 -9.31 -3.86 -7.71
N THR A 128 -9.01 -5.17 -7.65
CA THR A 128 -8.55 -5.83 -6.41
C THR A 128 -7.27 -5.20 -5.89
N TRP A 129 -6.25 -5.11 -6.74
CA TRP A 129 -4.95 -4.55 -6.37
C TRP A 129 -5.03 -3.05 -6.09
N LEU A 130 -5.78 -2.29 -6.89
CA LEU A 130 -5.94 -0.86 -6.68
C LEU A 130 -6.50 -0.56 -5.29
N VAL A 131 -7.50 -1.32 -4.85
CA VAL A 131 -8.10 -1.14 -3.52
C VAL A 131 -7.13 -1.56 -2.41
N LEU A 132 -6.42 -2.67 -2.57
CA LEU A 132 -5.39 -3.12 -1.61
C LEU A 132 -4.25 -2.10 -1.48
N TRP A 133 -3.74 -1.61 -2.61
CA TRP A 133 -2.66 -0.61 -2.61
C TRP A 133 -3.13 0.75 -2.09
N SER A 134 -4.39 1.12 -2.33
CA SER A 134 -4.99 2.31 -1.73
C SER A 134 -5.05 2.20 -0.21
N LEU A 135 -5.42 1.03 0.31
CA LEU A 135 -5.40 0.76 1.74
C LEU A 135 -3.97 0.84 2.30
N ALA A 136 -3.00 0.23 1.63
CA ALA A 136 -1.59 0.27 2.02
C ALA A 136 -1.04 1.70 2.01
N ALA A 137 -1.31 2.49 0.97
CA ALA A 137 -0.89 3.88 0.87
C ALA A 137 -1.57 4.78 1.93
N ALA A 138 -2.88 4.60 2.17
CA ALA A 138 -3.59 5.35 3.21
C ALA A 138 -3.04 5.04 4.61
N LEU A 139 -2.75 3.76 4.88
CA LEU A 139 -2.14 3.32 6.13
C LEU A 139 -0.72 3.91 6.30
N ALA A 140 0.09 3.89 5.22
CA ALA A 140 1.42 4.48 5.21
C ALA A 140 1.38 5.98 5.57
N LEU A 141 0.46 6.74 4.98
CA LEU A 141 0.30 8.16 5.26
C LEU A 141 -0.18 8.41 6.70
N ALA A 142 -1.17 7.64 7.18
CA ALA A 142 -1.67 7.77 8.54
C ALA A 142 -0.58 7.50 9.61
N LEU A 143 0.33 6.57 9.32
CA LEU A 143 1.44 6.20 10.21
C LEU A 143 2.74 7.00 9.94
N SER A 144 2.75 7.87 8.93
CA SER A 144 3.93 8.69 8.62
C SER A 144 4.17 9.78 9.68
N GLY A 145 5.43 10.18 9.85
CA GLY A 145 5.83 11.30 10.70
C GLY A 145 5.14 12.62 10.33
N LEU A 146 4.70 12.76 9.08
CA LEU A 146 3.89 13.91 8.65
C LEU A 146 2.58 14.05 9.44
N VAL A 147 1.92 12.93 9.73
CA VAL A 147 0.59 12.89 10.36
C VAL A 147 0.69 12.60 11.85
N SER A 148 1.47 11.59 12.24
CA SER A 148 1.63 11.18 13.63
C SER A 148 2.80 11.88 14.30
N GLN A 149 2.64 12.23 15.58
CA GLN A 149 3.75 12.70 16.42
C GLN A 149 4.38 11.47 17.07
N GLY A 150 5.62 11.16 16.67
CA GLY A 150 6.41 10.08 17.28
C GLY A 150 6.81 8.96 16.32
N ASP A 151 7.62 8.02 16.82
CA ASP A 151 8.19 6.88 16.09
C ASP A 151 7.15 5.82 15.69
N SER A 152 6.07 6.27 15.05
CA SER A 152 4.95 5.41 14.62
C SER A 152 5.35 4.38 13.55
N HIS A 153 6.56 4.48 12.99
CA HIS A 153 7.12 3.48 12.09
C HIS A 153 7.14 2.08 12.74
N LEU A 154 7.44 2.00 14.05
CA LEU A 154 7.39 0.75 14.81
C LEU A 154 6.00 0.14 14.85
N LEU A 155 4.94 0.95 15.01
CA LEU A 155 3.56 0.49 14.96
C LEU A 155 3.19 -0.03 13.57
N GLY A 156 3.64 0.66 12.51
CA GLY A 156 3.43 0.22 11.13
C GLY A 156 4.10 -1.11 10.83
N TYR A 157 5.37 -1.27 11.21
CA TYR A 157 6.09 -2.54 11.07
C TYR A 157 5.49 -3.63 11.94
N GLY A 158 5.09 -3.30 13.18
CA GLY A 158 4.41 -4.22 14.09
C GLY A 158 3.08 -4.71 13.53
N LEU A 159 2.27 -3.81 12.97
CA LEU A 159 0.98 -4.16 12.37
C LEU A 159 1.17 -5.02 11.11
N LEU A 160 2.16 -4.71 10.28
CA LEU A 160 2.47 -5.46 9.06
C LEU A 160 2.99 -6.86 9.40
N THR A 161 3.86 -6.96 10.42
CA THR A 161 4.34 -8.24 10.94
C THR A 161 3.19 -9.04 11.54
N ALA A 162 2.32 -8.42 12.33
CA ALA A 162 1.14 -9.06 12.90
C ALA A 162 0.18 -9.56 11.81
N LEU A 163 0.02 -8.81 10.71
CA LEU A 163 -0.76 -9.20 9.54
C LEU A 163 -0.20 -10.44 8.85
N LEU A 164 1.11 -10.46 8.60
CA LEU A 164 1.80 -11.58 7.97
C LEU A 164 1.74 -12.83 8.86
N VAL A 165 2.00 -12.67 10.17
CA VAL A 165 1.97 -13.77 11.15
C VAL A 165 0.55 -14.29 11.37
N ALA A 166 -0.46 -13.43 11.43
CA ALA A 166 -1.85 -13.85 11.65
C ALA A 166 -2.42 -14.67 10.47
N ASN A 167 -1.91 -14.45 9.26
CA ASN A 167 -2.37 -15.19 8.10
C ASN A 167 -1.80 -16.61 8.05
N ASP A 168 -0.56 -16.81 8.49
CA ASP A 168 0.17 -18.08 8.29
C ASP A 168 0.24 -18.99 9.54
N GLN A 169 0.07 -18.43 10.74
CA GLN A 169 0.31 -19.16 11.99
C GLN A 169 -0.89 -19.19 12.94
N LYS A 170 -2.07 -19.55 12.42
CA LYS A 170 -3.28 -19.73 13.25
C LYS A 170 -3.08 -20.73 14.39
N LEU A 171 -2.24 -21.75 14.21
CA LEU A 171 -1.90 -22.78 15.20
C LEU A 171 -1.00 -22.23 16.31
N PHE A 172 0.07 -21.51 15.98
CA PHE A 172 1.00 -20.95 16.95
C PHE A 172 0.34 -19.91 17.88
N LEU A 173 -0.52 -19.06 17.32
CA LEU A 173 -1.23 -18.05 18.09
C LEU A 173 -2.33 -18.66 18.98
N ALA A 174 -2.94 -19.77 18.57
CA ALA A 174 -3.92 -20.50 19.37
C ALA A 174 -3.29 -21.13 20.63
N GLU A 175 -2.07 -21.66 20.51
CA GLU A 175 -1.31 -22.23 21.64
C GLU A 175 -0.94 -21.19 22.70
N HIS A 176 -0.72 -19.92 22.31
CA HIS A 176 -0.27 -18.86 23.23
C HIS A 176 -1.40 -18.04 23.88
N ARG A 177 -2.63 -18.57 23.95
CA ARG A 177 -3.82 -17.89 24.55
C ARG A 177 -4.16 -16.52 23.98
N LEU A 178 -3.64 -16.14 22.80
CA LEU A 178 -3.91 -14.88 22.12
C LEU A 178 -5.21 -14.90 21.28
N GLY A 179 -6.10 -15.83 21.55
CA GLY A 179 -7.35 -16.03 20.80
C GLY A 179 -8.25 -14.79 20.68
N GLY A 180 -8.21 -13.90 21.68
CA GLY A 180 -8.93 -12.63 21.62
C GLY A 180 -8.37 -11.67 20.56
N VAL A 181 -7.04 -11.52 20.53
CA VAL A 181 -6.34 -10.67 19.57
C VAL A 181 -6.53 -11.19 18.15
N ILE A 182 -6.41 -12.51 17.97
CA ILE A 182 -6.64 -13.17 16.68
C ILE A 182 -8.06 -12.91 16.19
N ARG A 183 -9.06 -12.98 17.07
CA ARG A 183 -10.46 -12.75 16.69
C ARG A 183 -10.67 -11.31 16.21
N VAL A 184 -10.09 -10.33 16.89
CA VAL A 184 -10.15 -8.91 16.50
C VAL A 184 -9.41 -8.69 15.18
N LEU A 185 -8.20 -9.22 15.02
CA LEU A 185 -7.43 -9.13 13.79
C LEU A 185 -8.17 -9.79 12.62
N ASN A 186 -8.71 -10.99 12.82
CA ASN A 186 -9.49 -11.68 11.79
C ASN A 186 -10.75 -10.90 11.40
N LEU A 187 -11.41 -10.23 12.34
CA LEU A 187 -12.58 -9.39 12.06
C LEU A 187 -12.17 -8.15 11.24
N LEU A 188 -11.08 -7.51 11.63
CA LEU A 188 -10.57 -6.29 10.98
C LEU A 188 -10.04 -6.59 9.57
N LEU A 189 -9.40 -7.75 9.40
CA LEU A 189 -8.81 -8.20 8.13
C LEU A 189 -9.79 -8.99 7.26
N TRP A 190 -10.98 -9.28 7.79
CA TRP A 190 -11.98 -10.06 7.06
C TRP A 190 -12.25 -9.54 5.63
N PRO A 191 -12.42 -8.22 5.38
CA PRO A 191 -12.67 -7.74 4.03
C PRO A 191 -11.49 -8.02 3.08
N VAL A 192 -10.25 -7.78 3.56
CA VAL A 192 -9.02 -7.99 2.78
C VAL A 192 -8.82 -9.47 2.46
N SER A 193 -8.94 -10.34 3.48
CA SER A 193 -8.78 -11.78 3.29
C SER A 193 -9.86 -12.38 2.38
N ARG A 194 -11.09 -11.91 2.49
CA ARG A 194 -12.18 -12.33 1.62
C ARG A 194 -12.02 -11.82 0.19
N LEU A 195 -11.60 -10.56 0.03
CA LEU A 195 -11.31 -9.99 -1.28
C LEU A 195 -10.28 -10.83 -2.02
N LEU A 196 -9.15 -11.14 -1.36
CA LEU A 196 -8.09 -11.96 -1.94
C LEU A 196 -8.55 -13.40 -2.23
N ALA A 197 -9.25 -14.04 -1.29
CA ALA A 197 -9.76 -15.39 -1.48
C ALA A 197 -10.77 -15.49 -2.64
N GLN A 198 -11.64 -14.52 -2.80
CA GLN A 198 -12.59 -14.50 -3.91
C GLN A 198 -11.91 -14.20 -5.24
N ALA A 199 -10.99 -13.22 -5.26
CA ALA A 199 -10.24 -12.86 -6.45
C ALA A 199 -9.36 -14.02 -6.95
N SER A 200 -8.66 -14.71 -6.03
CA SER A 200 -7.82 -15.87 -6.38
C SER A 200 -8.63 -17.07 -6.87
N ALA A 201 -9.85 -17.25 -6.34
CA ALA A 201 -10.78 -18.29 -6.80
C ALA A 201 -11.52 -17.92 -8.10
N GLY A 202 -11.28 -16.75 -8.66
CA GLY A 202 -11.98 -16.26 -9.86
C GLY A 202 -13.49 -16.02 -9.63
N ARG A 203 -13.90 -15.87 -8.37
CA ARG A 203 -15.31 -15.68 -8.02
C ARG A 203 -15.63 -14.21 -7.82
N HIS A 204 -16.55 -13.67 -8.63
CA HIS A 204 -16.94 -12.27 -8.62
C HIS A 204 -18.42 -12.13 -8.23
N ASP A 205 -18.75 -12.72 -7.09
CA ASP A 205 -20.09 -12.72 -6.50
C ASP A 205 -20.34 -11.47 -5.63
N ARG A 206 -21.51 -11.44 -4.99
CA ARG A 206 -21.89 -10.34 -4.07
C ARG A 206 -20.90 -10.15 -2.93
N LEU A 207 -20.26 -11.23 -2.47
CA LEU A 207 -19.28 -11.16 -1.38
C LEU A 207 -17.97 -10.50 -1.84
N TYR A 208 -17.56 -10.72 -3.10
CA TYR A 208 -16.43 -10.02 -3.69
C TYR A 208 -16.65 -8.50 -3.70
N PHE A 209 -17.80 -8.06 -4.25
CA PHE A 209 -18.13 -6.63 -4.31
C PHE A 209 -18.28 -6.00 -2.93
N LEU A 210 -18.86 -6.72 -1.97
CA LEU A 210 -18.95 -6.26 -0.59
C LEU A 210 -17.54 -6.10 0.04
N ALA A 211 -16.67 -7.10 -0.13
CA ALA A 211 -15.31 -7.05 0.37
C ALA A 211 -14.50 -5.92 -0.29
N LEU A 212 -14.65 -5.72 -1.60
CA LEU A 212 -14.04 -4.63 -2.35
C LEU A 212 -14.50 -3.26 -1.81
N ALA A 213 -15.80 -3.07 -1.63
CA ALA A 213 -16.38 -1.83 -1.12
C ALA A 213 -15.94 -1.54 0.33
N LEU A 214 -15.91 -2.56 1.19
CA LEU A 214 -15.46 -2.39 2.58
C LEU A 214 -13.97 -2.08 2.66
N THR A 215 -13.13 -2.76 1.88
CA THR A 215 -11.69 -2.48 1.84
C THR A 215 -11.42 -1.07 1.30
N GLY A 216 -12.12 -0.66 0.25
CA GLY A 216 -12.09 0.71 -0.26
C GLY A 216 -12.59 1.74 0.76
N GLY A 217 -13.66 1.42 1.49
CA GLY A 217 -14.17 2.24 2.59
C GLY A 217 -13.14 2.43 3.70
N TYR A 218 -12.40 1.38 4.06
CA TYR A 218 -11.29 1.48 5.03
C TYR A 218 -10.17 2.39 4.52
N ALA A 219 -9.77 2.26 3.25
CA ALA A 219 -8.76 3.13 2.66
C ALA A 219 -9.20 4.60 2.69
N MET A 220 -10.44 4.88 2.33
CA MET A 220 -11.00 6.24 2.37
C MET A 220 -11.10 6.79 3.79
N ALA A 221 -11.55 5.99 4.75
CA ALA A 221 -11.66 6.38 6.15
C ALA A 221 -10.27 6.70 6.76
N LEU A 222 -9.27 5.86 6.49
CA LEU A 222 -7.90 6.08 6.93
C LEU A 222 -7.29 7.32 6.29
N PHE A 223 -7.50 7.52 4.98
CA PHE A 223 -7.04 8.72 4.30
C PHE A 223 -7.71 9.99 4.85
N ALA A 224 -9.03 9.96 5.09
CA ALA A 224 -9.76 11.08 5.67
C ALA A 224 -9.30 11.39 7.10
N LEU A 225 -9.01 10.34 7.91
CA LEU A 225 -8.44 10.49 9.24
C LEU A 225 -7.05 11.13 9.16
N ALA A 226 -6.17 10.61 8.29
CA ALA A 226 -4.83 11.18 8.06
C ALA A 226 -4.91 12.65 7.66
N ALA A 227 -5.82 13.00 6.75
CA ALA A 227 -6.03 14.37 6.30
C ALA A 227 -6.49 15.29 7.45
N ARG A 228 -7.43 14.83 8.28
CA ARG A 228 -7.87 15.58 9.46
C ARG A 228 -6.76 15.80 10.48
N LEU A 229 -6.00 14.75 10.79
CA LEU A 229 -4.89 14.85 11.74
C LEU A 229 -3.81 15.80 11.22
N PHE A 230 -3.52 15.74 9.92
CA PHE A 230 -2.54 16.62 9.30
C PHE A 230 -2.98 18.09 9.30
N ASP A 231 -4.27 18.37 9.07
CA ASP A 231 -4.81 19.75 9.13
C ASP A 231 -4.71 20.37 10.51
N HIS A 232 -4.83 19.54 11.57
CA HIS A 232 -4.77 19.99 12.96
C HIS A 232 -3.36 19.95 13.55
N LYS A 233 -2.39 19.40 12.85
CA LYS A 233 -1.00 19.34 13.31
C LYS A 233 -0.40 20.75 13.24
N ASP A 234 0.00 21.28 14.40
CA ASP A 234 0.78 22.50 14.45
C ASP A 234 2.14 22.24 13.84
N LEU A 235 2.44 22.89 12.70
CA LEU A 235 3.74 22.81 12.03
C LEU A 235 4.78 23.71 12.74
N PHE A 236 4.65 23.89 14.06
CA PHE A 236 5.63 24.65 14.81
C PHE A 236 6.87 23.81 15.06
N TRP A 237 7.99 24.46 14.82
CA TRP A 237 9.37 24.04 14.94
C TRP A 237 9.59 23.19 16.20
N PRO A 238 10.32 22.07 16.09
CA PRO A 238 10.90 21.48 17.28
C PRO A 238 11.94 22.48 17.82
N GLU A 239 11.74 22.89 19.07
CA GLU A 239 12.76 23.61 19.83
C GLU A 239 14.02 22.76 19.98
#